data_16e7ddc67a357d63fcb661758e54f15b
#
_entry.id   16e7ddc67a357d63fcb661758e54f15b
#
_cell.length_a   1.000
_cell.length_b   1.000
_cell.length_c   1.000
_cell.angle_alpha   90.00
_cell.angle_beta   90.00
_cell.angle_gamma   90.00
#
_symmetry.space_group_name_H-M   'P 1'
#
loop_
_entity.id
_entity.type
_entity.pdbx_description
1 polymer ?
#
loop_
_entity_poly.entity_id
_entity_poly.type
_entity_poly.pdbx_seq_one_letter_code
_entity_poly.pdbx_strand_id
1 'polypeptide(L)'
;MSSVPLVLDQGTGFVKIGRAGTNFPDYTFPSLVGRPILRAEERNALVPENIEIKRYNASEVRSLLQISYPMENGIIKNWEDMEHLWDYAFYERMKVSTPGQKILLTEPPMNPLKNRETIFGGVYVAIQAVLALYAQGLSSGVVVDSGDGVTHIVPVYESVVLNHLTRRLDVAGRDVTRNLINLLLRRGYAFNRTADFETVRQIKEKLCYVSCDLTLDAKLANETTTLVEQYELPDGRVIKLGSERFEAPSPNLVDVEQAGVGETLFNTIQAADVDIRSSLYKAIVLSGGSSMYPGLPSRLEKELKQLWLTRVLHGDADRLDKFKVRIEDPPRRRHMVFIGGAVLANIMANKDHMWISKQEWEEQGPRVLEKLGPR
;
A
#
# COMPACT_ATOMS: atom_id res chain seq x y z
N MET A 1 -22.76 -24.33 -11.79
CA MET A 1 -22.82 -23.20 -10.83
C MET A 1 -21.64 -22.30 -11.14
N SER A 2 -21.85 -21.03 -11.45
CA SER A 2 -20.74 -20.09 -11.66
C SER A 2 -19.96 -19.98 -10.36
N SER A 3 -18.64 -20.22 -10.43
CA SER A 3 -17.76 -20.08 -9.27
C SER A 3 -17.76 -18.62 -8.81
N VAL A 4 -17.77 -18.38 -7.49
CA VAL A 4 -17.67 -17.02 -6.93
C VAL A 4 -16.36 -16.38 -7.40
N PRO A 5 -16.38 -15.16 -7.98
CA PRO A 5 -15.15 -14.50 -8.41
C PRO A 5 -14.14 -14.33 -7.27
N LEU A 6 -12.86 -14.40 -7.59
CA LEU A 6 -11.78 -14.08 -6.68
C LEU A 6 -11.35 -12.63 -6.82
N VAL A 7 -10.81 -12.08 -5.77
CA VAL A 7 -10.19 -10.74 -5.75
C VAL A 7 -8.77 -10.89 -5.26
N LEU A 8 -7.83 -10.35 -6.03
CA LEU A 8 -6.41 -10.33 -5.70
C LEU A 8 -5.92 -8.89 -5.69
N ASP A 9 -5.58 -8.41 -4.51
CA ASP A 9 -4.90 -7.13 -4.30
C ASP A 9 -3.42 -7.38 -4.05
N GLN A 10 -2.61 -7.15 -5.08
CA GLN A 10 -1.17 -7.38 -5.03
C GLN A 10 -0.43 -6.08 -4.77
N GLY A 11 0.06 -5.93 -3.55
CA GLY A 11 0.87 -4.79 -3.14
C GLY A 11 2.36 -5.13 -3.09
N THR A 12 3.21 -4.10 -3.06
CA THR A 12 4.67 -4.24 -2.90
C THR A 12 5.04 -5.01 -1.62
N GLY A 13 4.31 -4.78 -0.52
CA GLY A 13 4.60 -5.41 0.77
C GLY A 13 3.75 -6.63 1.09
N PHE A 14 2.49 -6.64 0.66
CA PHE A 14 1.52 -7.68 1.01
C PHE A 14 0.62 -8.03 -0.17
N VAL A 15 0.33 -9.32 -0.29
CA VAL A 15 -0.73 -9.86 -1.13
C VAL A 15 -1.96 -10.09 -0.27
N LYS A 16 -3.13 -9.69 -0.76
CA LYS A 16 -4.43 -9.93 -0.15
C LYS A 16 -5.31 -10.63 -1.16
N ILE A 17 -5.83 -11.79 -0.80
CA ILE A 17 -6.66 -12.61 -1.68
C ILE A 17 -7.90 -13.11 -0.93
N GLY A 18 -9.01 -13.19 -1.63
CA GLY A 18 -10.27 -13.68 -1.07
C GLY A 18 -11.39 -13.73 -2.10
N ARG A 19 -12.58 -14.07 -1.65
CA ARG A 19 -13.77 -14.20 -2.51
C ARG A 19 -14.52 -12.90 -2.62
N ALA A 20 -15.19 -12.70 -3.75
CA ALA A 20 -16.10 -11.58 -3.96
C ALA A 20 -17.23 -11.56 -2.91
N GLY A 21 -17.63 -10.35 -2.51
CA GLY A 21 -18.70 -10.16 -1.52
C GLY A 21 -18.26 -10.34 -0.06
N THR A 22 -16.97 -10.60 0.23
CA THR A 22 -16.46 -10.67 1.60
C THR A 22 -16.02 -9.30 2.10
N ASN A 23 -16.12 -9.08 3.41
CA ASN A 23 -15.71 -7.82 4.06
C ASN A 23 -14.21 -7.76 4.41
N PHE A 24 -13.50 -8.88 4.27
CA PHE A 24 -12.07 -9.02 4.53
C PHE A 24 -11.45 -10.01 3.55
N PRO A 25 -10.16 -9.87 3.24
CA PRO A 25 -9.45 -10.91 2.51
C PRO A 25 -9.43 -12.21 3.30
N ASP A 26 -9.63 -13.34 2.61
CA ASP A 26 -9.52 -14.67 3.23
C ASP A 26 -8.07 -14.90 3.71
N TYR A 27 -7.10 -14.40 2.93
CA TYR A 27 -5.67 -14.49 3.26
C TYR A 27 -4.95 -13.18 2.98
N THR A 28 -4.04 -12.85 3.89
CA THR A 28 -3.08 -11.74 3.73
C THR A 28 -1.70 -12.27 4.09
N PHE A 29 -0.73 -12.11 3.20
CA PHE A 29 0.63 -12.57 3.41
C PHE A 29 1.64 -11.63 2.74
N PRO A 30 2.92 -11.61 3.20
CA PRO A 30 3.95 -10.76 2.63
C PRO A 30 4.25 -11.10 1.16
N SER A 31 4.50 -10.09 0.34
CA SER A 31 4.92 -10.22 -1.05
C SER A 31 6.44 -10.42 -1.10
N LEU A 32 6.91 -11.62 -0.71
CA LEU A 32 8.33 -11.95 -0.68
C LEU A 32 8.57 -13.42 -1.04
N VAL A 33 9.77 -13.68 -1.57
CA VAL A 33 10.25 -15.03 -1.91
C VAL A 33 11.60 -15.25 -1.22
N GLY A 34 11.75 -16.39 -0.54
CA GLY A 34 12.98 -16.77 0.13
C GLY A 34 13.73 -17.85 -0.66
N ARG A 35 15.01 -17.61 -0.95
CA ARG A 35 15.93 -18.60 -1.56
C ARG A 35 16.97 -19.04 -0.54
N PRO A 36 17.28 -20.36 -0.40
CA PRO A 36 18.33 -20.82 0.49
C PRO A 36 19.70 -20.23 0.12
N ILE A 37 20.42 -19.72 1.13
CA ILE A 37 21.76 -19.15 0.97
C ILE A 37 22.83 -20.27 0.86
N LEU A 38 22.50 -21.49 1.30
CA LEU A 38 23.43 -22.61 1.40
C LEU A 38 24.00 -23.02 0.04
N ARG A 39 25.32 -23.29 -0.02
CA ARG A 39 25.99 -23.86 -1.18
C ARG A 39 25.43 -25.26 -1.47
N ALA A 40 25.53 -25.71 -2.73
CA ALA A 40 24.98 -27.00 -3.17
C ALA A 40 25.50 -28.20 -2.33
N GLU A 41 26.74 -28.12 -1.82
CA GLU A 41 27.37 -29.14 -0.98
C GLU A 41 26.79 -29.19 0.44
N GLU A 42 26.30 -28.08 0.96
CA GLU A 42 25.67 -27.99 2.29
C GLU A 42 24.16 -28.32 2.25
N ARG A 43 23.54 -28.25 1.06
CA ARG A 43 22.14 -28.63 0.86
C ARG A 43 21.86 -30.09 1.24
N ASN A 44 22.79 -30.99 0.96
CA ASN A 44 22.60 -32.42 1.19
C ASN A 44 22.74 -32.85 2.66
N ALA A 45 23.35 -31.99 3.51
CA ALA A 45 23.65 -32.36 4.89
C ALA A 45 22.67 -31.76 5.94
N LEU A 46 22.07 -30.60 5.67
CA LEU A 46 21.31 -29.84 6.68
C LEU A 46 19.87 -29.48 6.28
N VAL A 47 19.50 -29.76 5.04
CA VAL A 47 18.18 -29.38 4.51
C VAL A 47 17.42 -30.66 4.17
N PRO A 48 16.27 -30.97 4.82
CA PRO A 48 15.39 -32.05 4.38
C PRO A 48 15.07 -31.86 2.89
N GLU A 49 15.05 -32.94 2.10
CA GLU A 49 14.81 -32.97 0.64
C GLU A 49 13.55 -32.19 0.17
N ASN A 50 12.76 -31.68 1.09
CA ASN A 50 11.51 -30.95 0.88
C ASN A 50 11.61 -29.43 1.15
N ILE A 51 12.78 -28.83 1.22
CA ILE A 51 12.90 -27.37 1.10
C ILE A 51 13.00 -27.02 -0.40
N GLU A 52 12.03 -27.43 -1.15
CA GLU A 52 11.47 -26.62 -2.23
C GLU A 52 11.15 -25.25 -1.66
N ILE A 53 11.43 -24.19 -2.40
CA ILE A 53 11.08 -22.77 -2.18
C ILE A 53 9.80 -22.69 -1.30
N LYS A 54 9.88 -23.10 -0.03
CA LYS A 54 8.76 -23.09 0.93
C LYS A 54 8.82 -21.75 1.63
N ARG A 55 8.26 -20.70 0.98
CA ARG A 55 6.93 -20.24 1.27
C ARG A 55 6.57 -20.29 2.76
N TYR A 56 6.74 -19.20 3.50
CA TYR A 56 5.82 -18.77 4.54
C TYR A 56 5.85 -19.27 5.99
N ASN A 57 6.77 -19.97 6.48
CA ASN A 57 7.12 -19.86 7.88
C ASN A 57 8.60 -19.50 8.03
N ALA A 58 8.97 -18.46 7.29
CA ALA A 58 10.32 -17.91 7.28
C ALA A 58 10.76 -17.31 8.64
N SER A 59 9.93 -17.29 9.67
CA SER A 59 10.32 -16.80 10.97
C SER A 59 11.38 -17.68 11.62
N GLU A 60 11.32 -18.99 11.48
CA GLU A 60 12.27 -19.93 12.09
C GLU A 60 13.52 -20.16 11.23
N VAL A 61 13.43 -20.03 9.91
CA VAL A 61 14.51 -20.30 8.94
C VAL A 61 15.04 -19.04 8.24
N ARG A 62 14.61 -17.86 8.65
CA ARG A 62 14.93 -16.57 8.01
C ARG A 62 16.42 -16.29 7.90
N SER A 63 17.19 -16.72 8.87
CA SER A 63 18.66 -16.56 8.88
C SER A 63 19.38 -17.36 7.77
N LEU A 64 18.71 -18.36 7.19
CA LEU A 64 19.22 -19.24 6.14
C LEU A 64 18.71 -18.88 4.74
N LEU A 65 17.86 -17.87 4.64
CA LEU A 65 17.20 -17.45 3.39
C LEU A 65 17.67 -16.08 2.93
N GLN A 66 17.99 -15.97 1.66
CA GLN A 66 18.04 -14.69 0.96
C GLN A 66 16.61 -14.30 0.56
N ILE A 67 16.14 -13.18 1.09
CA ILE A 67 14.79 -12.68 0.82
C ILE A 67 14.84 -11.74 -0.38
N SER A 68 13.99 -11.99 -1.38
CA SER A 68 13.73 -11.12 -2.51
C SER A 68 12.27 -10.65 -2.52
N TYR A 69 12.03 -9.49 -3.11
CA TYR A 69 10.70 -8.93 -3.29
C TYR A 69 10.39 -8.88 -4.78
N PRO A 70 9.39 -9.62 -5.28
CA PRO A 70 9.06 -9.65 -6.70
C PRO A 70 8.51 -8.30 -7.21
N MET A 71 8.01 -7.47 -6.29
CA MET A 71 7.50 -6.13 -6.60
C MET A 71 8.31 -5.04 -5.93
N GLU A 72 8.57 -3.97 -6.68
CA GLU A 72 9.22 -2.76 -6.19
C GLU A 72 8.45 -1.54 -6.67
N ASN A 73 8.10 -0.64 -5.73
CA ASN A 73 7.37 0.61 -6.01
C ASN A 73 6.07 0.38 -6.84
N GLY A 74 5.33 -0.69 -6.53
CA GLY A 74 4.08 -1.04 -7.21
C GLY A 74 4.25 -1.71 -8.58
N ILE A 75 5.49 -1.98 -9.02
CA ILE A 75 5.81 -2.57 -10.33
C ILE A 75 6.44 -3.95 -10.12
N ILE A 76 6.04 -4.93 -10.92
CA ILE A 76 6.63 -6.27 -10.92
C ILE A 76 8.02 -6.19 -11.56
N LYS A 77 9.05 -6.57 -10.82
CA LYS A 77 10.45 -6.60 -11.25
C LYS A 77 10.91 -8.00 -11.62
N ASN A 78 10.41 -9.01 -10.93
CA ASN A 78 10.76 -10.40 -11.17
C ASN A 78 9.47 -11.22 -11.38
N TRP A 79 9.23 -11.62 -12.61
CA TRP A 79 8.05 -12.37 -13.02
C TRP A 79 8.07 -13.81 -12.52
N GLU A 80 9.24 -14.45 -12.52
CA GLU A 80 9.42 -15.82 -12.02
C GLU A 80 9.02 -15.91 -10.53
N ASP A 81 9.53 -15.00 -9.71
CA ASP A 81 9.17 -14.92 -8.29
C ASP A 81 7.67 -14.59 -8.11
N MET A 82 7.10 -13.80 -9.03
CA MET A 82 5.69 -13.45 -8.98
C MET A 82 4.78 -14.63 -9.31
N GLU A 83 5.16 -15.47 -10.27
CA GLU A 83 4.44 -16.72 -10.58
C GLU A 83 4.40 -17.64 -9.37
N HIS A 84 5.53 -17.84 -8.69
CA HIS A 84 5.57 -18.63 -7.46
C HIS A 84 4.66 -18.06 -6.36
N LEU A 85 4.56 -16.73 -6.27
CA LEU A 85 3.69 -16.06 -5.31
C LEU A 85 2.20 -16.29 -5.64
N TRP A 86 1.85 -16.28 -6.93
CA TRP A 86 0.49 -16.55 -7.39
C TRP A 86 0.11 -18.02 -7.22
N ASP A 87 1.00 -18.96 -7.54
CA ASP A 87 0.79 -20.40 -7.31
C ASP A 87 0.47 -20.67 -5.85
N TYR A 88 1.25 -20.06 -4.96
CA TYR A 88 0.95 -20.13 -3.54
C TYR A 88 -0.42 -19.54 -3.18
N ALA A 89 -0.75 -18.36 -3.72
CA ALA A 89 -2.01 -17.71 -3.44
C ALA A 89 -3.22 -18.56 -3.87
N PHE A 90 -3.18 -19.11 -5.10
CA PHE A 90 -4.31 -19.83 -5.67
C PHE A 90 -4.36 -21.30 -5.26
N TYR A 91 -3.26 -22.04 -5.38
CA TYR A 91 -3.27 -23.49 -5.16
C TYR A 91 -3.10 -23.89 -3.70
N GLU A 92 -2.25 -23.22 -2.95
CA GLU A 92 -2.01 -23.58 -1.55
C GLU A 92 -2.99 -22.91 -0.59
N ARG A 93 -3.22 -21.60 -0.75
CA ARG A 93 -4.07 -20.84 0.17
C ARG A 93 -5.55 -20.94 -0.17
N MET A 94 -5.92 -20.53 -1.37
CA MET A 94 -7.32 -20.57 -1.79
C MET A 94 -7.80 -21.98 -2.14
N LYS A 95 -6.89 -22.90 -2.51
CA LYS A 95 -7.16 -24.27 -2.96
C LYS A 95 -8.16 -24.29 -4.12
N VAL A 96 -7.96 -23.41 -5.10
CA VAL A 96 -8.86 -23.23 -6.25
C VAL A 96 -8.10 -23.58 -7.52
N SER A 97 -8.80 -24.26 -8.45
CA SER A 97 -8.32 -24.42 -9.81
C SER A 97 -8.56 -23.13 -10.60
N THR A 98 -7.52 -22.57 -11.22
CA THR A 98 -7.58 -21.31 -11.95
C THR A 98 -8.30 -21.39 -13.31
N PRO A 99 -8.35 -22.53 -14.05
CA PRO A 99 -9.10 -22.63 -15.29
C PRO A 99 -10.59 -22.32 -15.10
N GLY A 100 -11.10 -21.32 -15.85
CA GLY A 100 -12.50 -20.89 -15.78
C GLY A 100 -12.89 -20.06 -14.55
N GLN A 101 -11.96 -19.78 -13.64
CA GLN A 101 -12.20 -18.91 -12.49
C GLN A 101 -12.15 -17.44 -12.89
N LYS A 102 -13.16 -16.66 -12.49
CA LYS A 102 -13.15 -15.21 -12.64
C LYS A 102 -12.29 -14.57 -11.55
N ILE A 103 -11.40 -13.66 -11.93
CA ILE A 103 -10.45 -13.00 -11.02
C ILE A 103 -10.49 -11.50 -11.27
N LEU A 104 -10.70 -10.71 -10.20
CA LEU A 104 -10.48 -9.28 -10.20
C LEU A 104 -9.08 -9.00 -9.66
N LEU A 105 -8.24 -8.38 -10.48
CA LEU A 105 -6.91 -7.91 -10.11
C LEU A 105 -6.93 -6.42 -9.85
N THR A 106 -6.17 -5.97 -8.85
CA THR A 106 -5.97 -4.55 -8.61
C THR A 106 -4.66 -4.07 -9.23
N GLU A 107 -4.67 -2.86 -9.77
CA GLU A 107 -3.47 -2.22 -10.27
C GLU A 107 -3.31 -0.80 -9.70
N PRO A 108 -2.06 -0.33 -9.48
CA PRO A 108 -1.82 1.06 -9.15
C PRO A 108 -2.17 1.95 -10.35
N PRO A 109 -2.51 3.22 -10.13
CA PRO A 109 -2.65 4.18 -11.21
C PRO A 109 -1.30 4.33 -11.94
N MET A 110 -1.35 4.66 -13.23
CA MET A 110 -0.19 4.82 -14.11
C MET A 110 0.67 3.54 -14.25
N ASN A 111 0.06 2.35 -14.11
CA ASN A 111 0.76 1.08 -14.34
C ASN A 111 1.20 0.94 -15.81
N PRO A 112 2.47 0.56 -16.09
CA PRO A 112 2.92 0.35 -17.46
C PRO A 112 2.10 -0.72 -18.18
N LEU A 113 1.70 -0.45 -19.45
CA LEU A 113 0.90 -1.36 -20.27
C LEU A 113 1.53 -2.76 -20.39
N LYS A 114 2.86 -2.82 -20.49
CA LYS A 114 3.61 -4.07 -20.57
C LYS A 114 3.36 -5.01 -19.39
N ASN A 115 3.12 -4.47 -18.19
CA ASN A 115 2.78 -5.29 -17.03
C ASN A 115 1.40 -5.95 -17.14
N ARG A 116 0.51 -5.40 -17.97
CA ARG A 116 -0.83 -5.94 -18.22
C ARG A 116 -0.81 -7.07 -19.26
N GLU A 117 0.14 -7.06 -20.19
CA GLU A 117 0.26 -8.06 -21.25
C GLU A 117 0.55 -9.47 -20.72
N THR A 118 1.20 -9.57 -19.57
CA THR A 118 1.60 -10.85 -18.96
C THR A 118 0.53 -11.45 -18.05
N ILE A 119 -0.62 -10.79 -17.86
CA ILE A 119 -1.66 -11.18 -16.90
C ILE A 119 -2.88 -11.77 -17.61
N PHE A 120 -3.09 -13.05 -17.43
CA PHE A 120 -4.26 -13.96 -17.57
C PHE A 120 -5.43 -13.64 -18.52
N GLY A 121 -5.93 -14.69 -19.17
CA GLY A 121 -7.27 -14.72 -19.77
C GLY A 121 -8.35 -15.07 -18.72
N GLY A 122 -9.41 -14.24 -18.61
CA GLY A 122 -10.51 -14.41 -17.65
C GLY A 122 -10.44 -13.43 -16.46
N VAL A 123 -9.98 -12.20 -16.69
CA VAL A 123 -9.65 -11.24 -15.64
C VAL A 123 -10.38 -9.91 -15.83
N TYR A 124 -10.72 -9.27 -14.72
CA TYR A 124 -11.03 -7.85 -14.67
C TYR A 124 -9.92 -7.12 -13.92
N VAL A 125 -9.39 -6.05 -14.48
CA VAL A 125 -8.35 -5.23 -13.84
C VAL A 125 -8.95 -3.90 -13.40
N ALA A 126 -8.80 -3.55 -12.12
CA ALA A 126 -9.37 -2.35 -11.53
C ALA A 126 -8.30 -1.47 -10.88
N ILE A 127 -8.47 -0.14 -11.00
CA ILE A 127 -7.57 0.84 -10.39
C ILE A 127 -7.82 0.90 -8.88
N GLN A 128 -6.77 0.75 -8.08
CA GLN A 128 -6.82 0.71 -6.61
C GLN A 128 -7.55 1.89 -5.99
N ALA A 129 -7.32 3.11 -6.50
CA ALA A 129 -7.97 4.31 -5.98
C ALA A 129 -9.49 4.31 -6.17
N VAL A 130 -9.99 3.86 -7.32
CA VAL A 130 -11.45 3.75 -7.57
C VAL A 130 -12.07 2.74 -6.62
N LEU A 131 -11.40 1.60 -6.41
CA LEU A 131 -11.87 0.58 -5.47
C LEU A 131 -11.90 1.11 -4.02
N ALA A 132 -10.92 1.92 -3.62
CA ALA A 132 -10.91 2.54 -2.31
C ALA A 132 -12.12 3.47 -2.08
N LEU A 133 -12.54 4.23 -3.11
CA LEU A 133 -13.76 5.05 -3.06
C LEU A 133 -15.03 4.19 -2.99
N TYR A 134 -15.10 3.13 -3.79
CA TYR A 134 -16.25 2.21 -3.77
C TYR A 134 -16.44 1.55 -2.40
N ALA A 135 -15.33 1.23 -1.70
CA ALA A 135 -15.39 0.73 -0.33
C ALA A 135 -16.04 1.71 0.67
N GLN A 136 -16.04 3.01 0.36
CA GLN A 136 -16.70 4.07 1.14
C GLN A 136 -18.06 4.47 0.58
N GLY A 137 -18.52 3.86 -0.50
CA GLY A 137 -19.75 4.24 -1.18
C GLY A 137 -19.67 5.61 -1.88
N LEU A 138 -18.46 6.04 -2.24
CA LEU A 138 -18.20 7.30 -2.92
C LEU A 138 -17.87 7.05 -4.40
N SER A 139 -18.27 7.97 -5.27
CA SER A 139 -17.93 8.00 -6.70
C SER A 139 -16.93 9.11 -7.05
N SER A 140 -16.77 10.09 -6.16
CA SER A 140 -15.88 11.23 -6.36
C SER A 140 -15.10 11.54 -5.09
N GLY A 141 -13.85 11.97 -5.22
CA GLY A 141 -12.98 12.31 -4.10
C GLY A 141 -11.50 12.26 -4.47
N VAL A 142 -10.63 12.49 -3.52
CA VAL A 142 -9.18 12.31 -3.68
C VAL A 142 -8.72 11.17 -2.78
N VAL A 143 -8.13 10.16 -3.37
CA VAL A 143 -7.56 9.04 -2.62
C VAL A 143 -6.07 9.27 -2.40
N VAL A 144 -5.66 9.23 -1.13
CA VAL A 144 -4.26 9.16 -0.72
C VAL A 144 -4.00 7.72 -0.35
N ASP A 145 -3.45 6.95 -1.29
CA ASP A 145 -3.11 5.55 -1.08
C ASP A 145 -1.61 5.41 -0.81
N SER A 146 -1.28 5.12 0.44
CA SER A 146 0.10 4.94 0.88
C SER A 146 0.35 3.49 1.27
N GLY A 147 1.08 2.80 0.40
CA GLY A 147 1.43 1.40 0.54
C GLY A 147 2.80 1.18 1.22
N ASP A 148 3.42 0.05 0.91
CA ASP A 148 4.78 -0.26 1.34
C ASP A 148 5.84 0.37 0.42
N GLY A 149 5.61 0.37 -0.91
CA GLY A 149 6.61 0.82 -1.88
C GLY A 149 6.33 2.17 -2.52
N VAL A 150 5.10 2.68 -2.48
CA VAL A 150 4.70 3.90 -3.19
C VAL A 150 3.51 4.56 -2.53
N THR A 151 3.44 5.89 -2.64
CA THR A 151 2.27 6.69 -2.25
C THR A 151 1.70 7.36 -3.48
N HIS A 152 0.40 7.17 -3.73
CA HIS A 152 -0.33 7.82 -4.81
C HIS A 152 -1.37 8.80 -4.27
N ILE A 153 -1.50 9.93 -4.93
CA ILE A 153 -2.56 10.91 -4.72
C ILE A 153 -3.38 10.95 -6.01
N VAL A 154 -4.59 10.43 -5.94
CA VAL A 154 -5.41 10.14 -7.11
C VAL A 154 -6.76 10.85 -6.97
N PRO A 155 -6.98 11.96 -7.68
CA PRO A 155 -8.30 12.55 -7.79
C PRO A 155 -9.17 11.75 -8.74
N VAL A 156 -10.39 11.47 -8.30
CA VAL A 156 -11.41 10.72 -9.04
C VAL A 156 -12.68 11.55 -9.04
N TYR A 157 -13.30 11.69 -10.20
CA TYR A 157 -14.57 12.37 -10.37
C TYR A 157 -15.55 11.48 -11.15
N GLU A 158 -16.71 11.20 -10.56
CA GLU A 158 -17.73 10.29 -11.12
C GLU A 158 -17.16 8.94 -11.55
N SER A 159 -16.31 8.35 -10.70
CA SER A 159 -15.62 7.07 -10.93
C SER A 159 -14.55 7.10 -12.05
N VAL A 160 -14.24 8.26 -12.62
CA VAL A 160 -13.19 8.45 -13.62
C VAL A 160 -11.95 9.04 -12.95
N VAL A 161 -10.81 8.39 -13.14
CA VAL A 161 -9.52 8.88 -12.63
C VAL A 161 -9.04 10.06 -13.46
N LEU A 162 -8.69 11.16 -12.80
CA LEU A 162 -8.09 12.33 -13.44
C LEU A 162 -6.58 12.10 -13.57
N ASN A 163 -6.17 11.34 -14.58
CA ASN A 163 -4.78 10.87 -14.75
C ASN A 163 -3.76 12.01 -14.80
N HIS A 164 -4.08 13.12 -15.46
CA HIS A 164 -3.21 14.29 -15.58
C HIS A 164 -2.94 14.99 -14.23
N LEU A 165 -3.83 14.79 -13.25
CA LEU A 165 -3.70 15.31 -11.89
C LEU A 165 -3.13 14.28 -10.92
N THR A 166 -3.07 13.01 -11.29
CA THR A 166 -2.52 11.96 -10.44
C THR A 166 -1.06 12.23 -10.14
N ARG A 167 -0.69 12.12 -8.86
CA ARG A 167 0.68 12.27 -8.38
C ARG A 167 1.17 11.00 -7.72
N ARG A 168 2.42 10.69 -7.98
CA ARG A 168 3.14 9.57 -7.42
C ARG A 168 4.31 10.07 -6.60
N LEU A 169 4.45 9.55 -5.41
CA LEU A 169 5.58 9.76 -4.51
C LEU A 169 6.25 8.40 -4.29
N ASP A 170 7.54 8.30 -4.63
CA ASP A 170 8.32 7.08 -4.44
C ASP A 170 8.85 6.96 -2.99
N VAL A 171 8.06 7.47 -2.03
CA VAL A 171 8.28 7.38 -0.59
C VAL A 171 7.08 6.72 0.04
N ALA A 172 7.31 5.63 0.78
CA ALA A 172 6.24 4.86 1.41
C ALA A 172 6.73 4.08 2.64
N GLY A 173 5.98 3.07 3.06
CA GLY A 173 6.23 2.33 4.29
C GLY A 173 7.61 1.70 4.39
N ARG A 174 8.19 1.25 3.26
CA ARG A 174 9.53 0.66 3.21
C ARG A 174 10.62 1.67 3.51
N ASP A 175 10.46 2.90 3.03
CA ASP A 175 11.42 3.98 3.26
C ASP A 175 11.37 4.44 4.70
N VAL A 176 10.18 4.51 5.30
CA VAL A 176 10.02 4.75 6.74
C VAL A 176 10.71 3.66 7.57
N THR A 177 10.62 2.38 7.13
CA THR A 177 11.33 1.28 7.82
C THR A 177 12.84 1.44 7.70
N ARG A 178 13.37 1.81 6.52
CA ARG A 178 14.80 2.09 6.32
C ARG A 178 15.27 3.26 7.18
N ASN A 179 14.47 4.33 7.24
CA ASN A 179 14.79 5.47 8.09
C ASN A 179 14.81 5.07 9.57
N LEU A 180 13.85 4.27 10.03
CA LEU A 180 13.84 3.76 11.41
C LEU A 180 15.09 2.91 11.70
N ILE A 181 15.51 2.05 10.76
CA ILE A 181 16.77 1.28 10.89
C ILE A 181 17.95 2.23 11.08
N ASN A 182 18.06 3.28 10.26
CA ASN A 182 19.14 4.26 10.37
C ASN A 182 19.14 4.98 11.71
N LEU A 183 17.97 5.37 12.21
CA LEU A 183 17.83 6.01 13.54
C LEU A 183 18.23 5.07 14.67
N LEU A 184 17.81 3.80 14.60
CA LEU A 184 18.17 2.77 15.59
C LEU A 184 19.66 2.44 15.55
N LEU A 185 20.28 2.40 14.36
CA LEU A 185 21.74 2.23 14.20
C LEU A 185 22.52 3.37 14.87
N ARG A 186 22.10 4.62 14.70
CA ARG A 186 22.70 5.79 15.38
C ARG A 186 22.63 5.67 16.89
N ARG A 187 21.62 4.98 17.42
CA ARG A 187 21.43 4.73 18.85
C ARG A 187 22.18 3.50 19.36
N GLY A 188 22.85 2.76 18.46
CA GLY A 188 23.66 1.59 18.80
C GLY A 188 22.95 0.24 18.69
N TYR A 189 21.71 0.22 18.17
CA TYR A 189 21.01 -1.03 17.86
C TYR A 189 21.37 -1.49 16.45
N ALA A 190 22.10 -2.60 16.33
CA ALA A 190 22.54 -3.13 15.05
C ALA A 190 21.46 -4.02 14.39
N PHE A 191 20.78 -3.48 13.40
CA PHE A 191 19.85 -4.18 12.52
C PHE A 191 20.42 -4.20 11.10
N ASN A 192 21.36 -5.11 10.84
CA ASN A 192 22.18 -5.10 9.61
C ASN A 192 21.77 -6.17 8.60
N ARG A 193 20.91 -7.12 8.99
CA ARG A 193 20.53 -8.25 8.15
C ARG A 193 19.20 -7.98 7.46
N THR A 194 18.99 -8.57 6.28
CA THR A 194 17.70 -8.52 5.58
C THR A 194 16.55 -9.09 6.41
N ALA A 195 16.85 -10.07 7.28
CA ALA A 195 15.89 -10.62 8.24
C ALA A 195 15.42 -9.61 9.28
N ASP A 196 16.28 -8.65 9.65
CA ASP A 196 15.97 -7.65 10.67
C ASP A 196 14.97 -6.60 10.15
N PHE A 197 14.93 -6.38 8.83
CA PHE A 197 14.00 -5.45 8.21
C PHE A 197 12.55 -5.71 8.60
N GLU A 198 12.14 -6.97 8.64
CA GLU A 198 10.77 -7.35 9.01
C GLU A 198 10.50 -7.11 10.50
N THR A 199 11.50 -7.32 11.35
CA THR A 199 11.40 -7.01 12.78
C THR A 199 11.23 -5.50 13.00
N VAL A 200 12.04 -4.68 12.31
CA VAL A 200 11.93 -3.22 12.38
C VAL A 200 10.61 -2.73 11.76
N ARG A 201 10.10 -3.40 10.71
CA ARG A 201 8.77 -3.12 10.18
C ARG A 201 7.67 -3.33 11.24
N GLN A 202 7.75 -4.41 12.02
CA GLN A 202 6.79 -4.66 13.10
C GLN A 202 6.91 -3.62 14.22
N ILE A 203 8.13 -3.22 14.59
CA ILE A 203 8.38 -2.13 15.54
C ILE A 203 7.73 -0.84 15.04
N LYS A 204 7.97 -0.48 13.79
CA LYS A 204 7.38 0.67 13.12
C LYS A 204 5.86 0.69 13.20
N GLU A 205 5.21 -0.43 12.83
CA GLU A 205 3.75 -0.53 12.82
C GLU A 205 3.14 -0.45 14.23
N LYS A 206 3.87 -0.91 15.24
CA LYS A 206 3.39 -0.94 16.62
C LYS A 206 3.63 0.36 17.39
N LEU A 207 4.77 1.02 17.16
CA LEU A 207 5.22 2.11 18.00
C LEU A 207 5.30 3.47 17.32
N CYS A 208 5.46 3.55 15.99
CA CYS A 208 5.60 4.83 15.31
C CYS A 208 4.26 5.54 15.14
N TYR A 209 4.30 6.88 15.13
CA TYR A 209 3.16 7.76 14.93
C TYR A 209 3.58 9.05 14.20
N VAL A 210 2.64 9.73 13.59
CA VAL A 210 2.87 11.03 12.93
C VAL A 210 2.55 12.14 13.93
N SER A 211 3.56 12.94 14.27
CA SER A 211 3.40 14.09 15.17
C SER A 211 2.59 15.21 14.52
N CYS A 212 1.65 15.77 15.24
CA CYS A 212 0.93 16.99 14.83
C CYS A 212 1.80 18.25 14.99
N ASP A 213 2.76 18.23 15.92
CA ASP A 213 3.69 19.30 16.19
C ASP A 213 5.07 18.75 16.54
N LEU A 214 5.93 18.68 15.51
CA LEU A 214 7.28 18.13 15.64
C LEU A 214 8.15 18.88 16.67
N THR A 215 7.97 20.21 16.78
CA THR A 215 8.76 21.02 17.72
C THR A 215 8.40 20.73 19.15
N LEU A 216 7.11 20.56 19.43
CA LEU A 216 6.61 20.20 20.75
C LEU A 216 7.05 18.79 21.14
N ASP A 217 6.86 17.79 20.26
CA ASP A 217 7.25 16.42 20.53
C ASP A 217 8.76 16.28 20.68
N ALA A 218 9.56 16.98 19.88
CA ALA A 218 11.02 17.02 20.04
C ALA A 218 11.45 17.61 21.40
N LYS A 219 10.79 18.67 21.85
CA LYS A 219 11.03 19.26 23.16
C LYS A 219 10.67 18.26 24.27
N LEU A 220 9.51 17.63 24.20
CA LEU A 220 9.07 16.61 25.16
C LEU A 220 10.01 15.40 25.20
N ALA A 221 10.51 14.95 24.05
CA ALA A 221 11.45 13.84 23.97
C ALA A 221 12.81 14.16 24.61
N ASN A 222 13.27 15.43 24.52
CA ASN A 222 14.53 15.87 25.11
C ASN A 222 14.43 16.14 26.61
N GLU A 223 13.30 16.67 27.07
CA GLU A 223 13.12 17.10 28.46
C GLU A 223 12.50 16.00 29.34
N THR A 224 11.84 15.00 28.75
CA THR A 224 11.08 13.98 29.49
C THR A 224 11.27 12.57 28.90
N THR A 225 10.90 11.56 29.66
CA THR A 225 10.85 10.15 29.22
C THR A 225 9.44 9.71 28.81
N THR A 226 8.48 10.63 28.74
CA THR A 226 7.06 10.32 28.51
C THR A 226 6.81 9.63 27.16
N LEU A 227 7.61 9.97 26.14
CA LEU A 227 7.49 9.41 24.80
C LEU A 227 8.27 8.10 24.63
N VAL A 228 9.01 7.64 25.64
CA VAL A 228 9.81 6.41 25.54
C VAL A 228 8.93 5.19 25.69
N GLU A 229 8.96 4.33 24.66
CA GLU A 229 8.29 3.03 24.65
C GLU A 229 9.28 1.88 24.53
N GLN A 230 8.88 0.73 25.02
CA GLN A 230 9.69 -0.48 25.00
C GLN A 230 9.13 -1.49 24.01
N TYR A 231 10.01 -2.20 23.34
CA TYR A 231 9.66 -3.30 22.44
C TYR A 231 10.54 -4.51 22.75
N GLU A 232 9.90 -5.64 23.00
CA GLU A 232 10.57 -6.92 23.16
C GLU A 232 10.79 -7.58 21.79
N LEU A 233 12.04 -7.85 21.49
CA LEU A 233 12.45 -8.54 20.27
C LEU A 233 12.15 -10.05 20.37
N PRO A 234 12.09 -10.76 19.22
CA PRO A 234 11.87 -12.22 19.24
C PRO A 234 12.92 -13.03 20.02
N ASP A 235 14.09 -12.47 20.24
CA ASP A 235 15.18 -13.07 21.04
C ASP A 235 15.11 -12.72 22.53
N GLY A 236 14.03 -12.05 22.99
CA GLY A 236 13.82 -11.64 24.36
C GLY A 236 14.54 -10.36 24.79
N ARG A 237 15.37 -9.76 23.93
CA ARG A 237 15.99 -8.45 24.21
C ARG A 237 14.95 -7.34 24.14
N VAL A 238 15.06 -6.37 25.05
CA VAL A 238 14.18 -5.19 25.09
C VAL A 238 14.93 -3.99 24.54
N ILE A 239 14.35 -3.34 23.53
CA ILE A 239 14.83 -2.06 23.00
C ILE A 239 13.91 -0.92 23.45
N LYS A 240 14.47 0.29 23.54
CA LYS A 240 13.73 1.50 23.93
C LYS A 240 13.77 2.48 22.78
N LEU A 241 12.60 2.95 22.37
CA LEU A 241 12.42 3.99 21.35
C LEU A 241 11.89 5.25 22.01
N GLY A 242 12.44 6.39 21.64
CA GLY A 242 12.01 7.74 22.07
C GLY A 242 11.57 8.57 20.86
N SER A 243 12.40 9.56 20.48
CA SER A 243 12.15 10.44 19.35
C SER A 243 12.06 9.70 18.00
N GLU A 244 12.70 8.54 17.87
CA GLU A 244 12.67 7.72 16.66
C GLU A 244 11.25 7.34 16.23
N ARG A 245 10.31 7.28 17.19
CA ARG A 245 8.90 6.93 16.95
C ARG A 245 8.20 7.92 16.03
N PHE A 246 8.48 9.22 16.14
CA PHE A 246 7.88 10.27 15.32
C PHE A 246 8.84 10.84 14.27
N GLU A 247 10.14 10.69 14.45
CA GLU A 247 11.14 11.08 13.45
C GLU A 247 11.12 10.15 12.23
N ALA A 248 10.93 8.84 12.43
CA ALA A 248 10.94 7.87 11.35
C ALA A 248 9.89 8.15 10.25
N PRO A 249 8.61 8.45 10.56
CA PRO A 249 7.61 8.79 9.55
C PRO A 249 7.58 10.28 9.17
N SER A 250 8.52 11.10 9.69
CA SER A 250 8.57 12.54 9.39
C SER A 250 9.02 12.83 7.96
N PRO A 251 8.55 13.96 7.36
CA PRO A 251 8.86 14.32 5.96
C PRO A 251 10.34 14.65 5.70
N ASN A 252 11.16 14.80 6.73
CA ASN A 252 12.60 14.99 6.61
C ASN A 252 13.34 13.66 6.32
N LEU A 253 12.70 12.78 5.54
CA LEU A 253 13.39 11.63 4.97
C LEU A 253 14.56 12.14 4.13
N VAL A 254 15.76 11.87 4.62
CA VAL A 254 17.03 12.32 4.08
C VAL A 254 17.10 12.01 2.58
N ASP A 255 17.54 13.00 1.79
CA ASP A 255 17.81 12.91 0.35
C ASP A 255 16.62 12.85 -0.61
N VAL A 256 15.41 13.19 -0.20
CA VAL A 256 14.28 13.32 -1.14
C VAL A 256 13.85 14.77 -1.24
N GLU A 257 14.25 15.43 -2.32
CA GLU A 257 13.78 16.78 -2.70
C GLU A 257 12.34 16.74 -3.27
N GLN A 258 11.40 16.14 -2.54
CA GLN A 258 10.00 16.08 -2.94
C GLN A 258 9.14 16.82 -1.93
N ALA A 259 8.10 17.48 -2.43
CA ALA A 259 7.08 18.07 -1.58
C ALA A 259 6.42 16.98 -0.71
N GLY A 260 6.13 17.31 0.54
CA GLY A 260 5.43 16.40 1.46
C GLY A 260 4.05 15.99 0.94
N VAL A 261 3.49 14.93 1.51
CA VAL A 261 2.17 14.40 1.11
C VAL A 261 1.08 15.49 1.19
N GLY A 262 1.06 16.30 2.25
CA GLY A 262 0.08 17.38 2.44
C GLY A 262 0.19 18.47 1.38
N GLU A 263 1.40 18.89 1.05
CA GLU A 263 1.63 19.88 0.01
C GLU A 263 1.28 19.35 -1.39
N THR A 264 1.68 18.12 -1.69
CA THR A 264 1.35 17.47 -2.97
C THR A 264 -0.16 17.29 -3.11
N LEU A 265 -0.86 16.89 -2.04
CA LEU A 265 -2.32 16.78 -2.01
C LEU A 265 -2.99 18.14 -2.27
N PHE A 266 -2.52 19.18 -1.60
CA PHE A 266 -3.02 20.54 -1.80
C PHE A 266 -2.84 20.99 -3.26
N ASN A 267 -1.62 20.85 -3.80
CA ASN A 267 -1.31 21.24 -5.18
C ASN A 267 -2.13 20.44 -6.21
N THR A 268 -2.35 19.15 -5.96
CA THR A 268 -3.19 18.30 -6.81
C THR A 268 -4.62 18.81 -6.86
N ILE A 269 -5.23 19.14 -5.72
CA ILE A 269 -6.60 19.65 -5.69
C ILE A 269 -6.68 21.07 -6.31
N GLN A 270 -5.67 21.91 -6.08
CA GLN A 270 -5.62 23.26 -6.68
C GLN A 270 -5.42 23.24 -8.19
N ALA A 271 -4.82 22.19 -8.74
CA ALA A 271 -4.68 22.01 -10.19
C ALA A 271 -5.95 21.49 -10.86
N ALA A 272 -6.94 21.01 -10.08
CA ALA A 272 -8.23 20.57 -10.61
C ALA A 272 -9.12 21.76 -11.02
N ASP A 273 -10.16 21.50 -11.80
CA ASP A 273 -11.15 22.49 -12.17
C ASP A 273 -11.83 23.10 -10.94
N VAL A 274 -12.09 24.42 -10.99
CA VAL A 274 -12.61 25.19 -9.85
C VAL A 274 -13.91 24.60 -9.29
N ASP A 275 -14.78 24.13 -10.17
CA ASP A 275 -16.10 23.62 -9.82
C ASP A 275 -16.03 22.34 -8.97
N ILE A 276 -15.03 21.50 -9.18
CA ILE A 276 -14.87 20.24 -8.47
C ILE A 276 -13.99 20.33 -7.22
N ARG A 277 -13.16 21.38 -7.04
CA ARG A 277 -12.24 21.52 -5.90
C ARG A 277 -12.93 21.37 -4.55
N SER A 278 -14.09 22.02 -4.41
CA SER A 278 -14.85 21.96 -3.14
C SER A 278 -15.31 20.53 -2.80
N SER A 279 -15.72 19.77 -3.80
CA SER A 279 -16.12 18.36 -3.60
C SER A 279 -14.91 17.50 -3.25
N LEU A 280 -13.75 17.72 -3.89
CA LEU A 280 -12.50 17.00 -3.62
C LEU A 280 -12.00 17.25 -2.19
N TYR A 281 -12.02 18.50 -1.69
CA TYR A 281 -11.65 18.79 -0.30
C TYR A 281 -12.57 18.14 0.74
N LYS A 282 -13.83 17.91 0.39
CA LYS A 282 -14.83 17.28 1.29
C LYS A 282 -14.78 15.75 1.26
N ALA A 283 -14.01 15.16 0.37
CA ALA A 283 -13.92 13.71 0.19
C ALA A 283 -12.47 13.27 -0.03
N ILE A 284 -11.60 13.53 0.95
CA ILE A 284 -10.23 13.02 0.97
C ILE A 284 -10.25 11.68 1.68
N VAL A 285 -9.89 10.61 1.00
CA VAL A 285 -9.95 9.24 1.50
C VAL A 285 -8.54 8.68 1.68
N LEU A 286 -8.21 8.26 2.89
CA LEU A 286 -6.96 7.61 3.19
C LEU A 286 -7.06 6.10 2.95
N SER A 287 -6.10 5.53 2.24
CA SER A 287 -5.99 4.10 1.93
C SER A 287 -4.55 3.61 2.11
N GLY A 288 -4.39 2.30 2.22
CA GLY A 288 -3.09 1.65 2.33
C GLY A 288 -2.58 1.47 3.76
N GLY A 289 -1.61 0.56 3.91
CA GLY A 289 -1.04 0.21 5.22
C GLY A 289 -0.28 1.34 5.89
N SER A 290 0.43 2.15 5.11
CA SER A 290 1.21 3.29 5.62
C SER A 290 0.37 4.52 5.95
N SER A 291 -0.92 4.53 5.62
CA SER A 291 -1.85 5.54 6.12
C SER A 291 -2.32 5.27 7.56
N MET A 292 -2.02 4.08 8.12
CA MET A 292 -2.50 3.65 9.43
C MET A 292 -1.83 4.34 10.62
N TYR A 293 -0.78 5.13 10.41
CA TYR A 293 -0.11 5.84 11.50
C TYR A 293 -1.08 6.69 12.31
N PRO A 294 -1.07 6.56 13.66
CA PRO A 294 -1.77 7.50 14.52
C PRO A 294 -1.31 8.93 14.25
N GLY A 295 -2.23 9.88 14.25
CA GLY A 295 -1.94 11.30 14.02
C GLY A 295 -1.87 11.74 12.55
N LEU A 296 -1.76 10.83 11.58
CA LEU A 296 -1.67 11.20 10.16
C LEU A 296 -2.86 12.01 9.65
N PRO A 297 -4.13 11.64 9.92
CA PRO A 297 -5.28 12.43 9.48
C PRO A 297 -5.27 13.86 10.02
N SER A 298 -5.02 14.00 11.32
CA SER A 298 -4.98 15.30 12.01
C SER A 298 -3.84 16.18 11.49
N ARG A 299 -2.68 15.59 11.22
CA ARG A 299 -1.53 16.28 10.65
C ARG A 299 -1.84 16.79 9.23
N LEU A 300 -2.41 15.95 8.36
CA LEU A 300 -2.82 16.35 7.01
C LEU A 300 -3.87 17.46 7.03
N GLU A 301 -4.85 17.40 7.92
CA GLU A 301 -5.85 18.44 8.06
C GLU A 301 -5.21 19.78 8.47
N LYS A 302 -4.29 19.76 9.45
CA LYS A 302 -3.53 20.94 9.89
C LYS A 302 -2.72 21.52 8.73
N GLU A 303 -1.98 20.70 7.99
CA GLU A 303 -1.18 21.14 6.84
C GLU A 303 -2.03 21.76 5.72
N LEU A 304 -3.14 21.12 5.36
CA LEU A 304 -4.06 21.65 4.34
C LEU A 304 -4.66 22.98 4.75
N LYS A 305 -5.07 23.16 6.01
CA LYS A 305 -5.56 24.44 6.54
C LYS A 305 -4.46 25.50 6.53
N GLN A 306 -3.24 25.15 6.89
CA GLN A 306 -2.09 26.06 6.86
C GLN A 306 -1.77 26.50 5.43
N LEU A 307 -1.74 25.58 4.48
CA LEU A 307 -1.49 25.89 3.06
C LEU A 307 -2.62 26.73 2.47
N TRP A 308 -3.86 26.47 2.85
CA TRP A 308 -5.00 27.28 2.43
C TRP A 308 -4.90 28.70 2.97
N LEU A 309 -4.57 28.85 4.28
CA LEU A 309 -4.38 30.16 4.91
C LEU A 309 -3.27 30.97 4.23
N THR A 310 -2.14 30.34 3.95
CA THR A 310 -0.97 31.04 3.40
C THR A 310 -1.09 31.32 1.90
N ARG A 311 -1.54 30.33 1.10
CA ARG A 311 -1.51 30.42 -0.38
C ARG A 311 -2.79 30.94 -1.01
N VAL A 312 -3.96 30.80 -0.34
CA VAL A 312 -5.25 31.19 -0.88
C VAL A 312 -5.81 32.43 -0.17
N LEU A 313 -5.74 32.44 1.16
CA LEU A 313 -6.26 33.54 1.98
C LEU A 313 -5.22 34.59 2.29
N HIS A 314 -3.94 34.41 1.91
CA HIS A 314 -2.84 35.34 2.15
C HIS A 314 -2.74 35.83 3.60
N GLY A 315 -3.04 34.95 4.57
CA GLY A 315 -2.97 35.21 6.01
C GLY A 315 -4.29 35.68 6.66
N ASP A 316 -5.37 35.85 5.90
CA ASP A 316 -6.70 36.22 6.44
C ASP A 316 -7.33 35.03 7.20
N ALA A 317 -7.10 35.00 8.51
CA ALA A 317 -7.57 33.90 9.38
C ALA A 317 -9.12 33.90 9.55
N ASP A 318 -9.79 35.03 9.43
CA ASP A 318 -11.24 35.17 9.64
C ASP A 318 -12.03 34.39 8.59
N ARG A 319 -11.42 34.10 7.45
CA ARG A 319 -12.04 33.33 6.37
C ARG A 319 -11.73 31.81 6.45
N LEU A 320 -10.83 31.39 7.31
CA LEU A 320 -10.43 29.98 7.41
C LEU A 320 -11.58 29.07 7.83
N ASP A 321 -12.52 29.55 8.65
CA ASP A 321 -13.71 28.78 9.10
C ASP A 321 -14.64 28.37 7.95
N LYS A 322 -14.59 29.07 6.82
CA LYS A 322 -15.34 28.73 5.61
C LYS A 322 -14.71 27.58 4.82
N PHE A 323 -13.46 27.29 5.04
CA PHE A 323 -12.78 26.18 4.39
C PHE A 323 -13.15 24.85 5.04
N LYS A 324 -13.89 24.03 4.31
CA LYS A 324 -14.34 22.72 4.79
C LYS A 324 -13.47 21.63 4.18
N VAL A 325 -12.67 21.00 5.02
CA VAL A 325 -11.88 19.80 4.69
C VAL A 325 -12.47 18.62 5.45
N ARG A 326 -12.59 17.49 4.79
CA ARG A 326 -12.99 16.24 5.42
C ARG A 326 -12.07 15.12 4.96
N ILE A 327 -11.43 14.48 5.93
CA ILE A 327 -10.53 13.35 5.72
C ILE A 327 -11.23 12.10 6.26
N GLU A 328 -11.49 11.16 5.36
CA GLU A 328 -12.06 9.85 5.70
C GLU A 328 -10.91 8.90 6.01
N ASP A 329 -10.84 8.43 7.25
CA ASP A 329 -9.79 7.55 7.77
C ASP A 329 -10.36 6.27 8.41
N PRO A 330 -11.12 5.47 7.66
CA PRO A 330 -11.79 4.30 8.21
C PRO A 330 -10.80 3.33 8.84
N PRO A 331 -11.16 2.62 9.92
CA PRO A 331 -10.26 1.71 10.64
C PRO A 331 -9.79 0.53 9.78
N ARG A 332 -10.52 0.23 8.70
CA ARG A 332 -10.19 -0.86 7.75
C ARG A 332 -9.40 -0.38 6.52
N ARG A 333 -8.87 0.86 6.52
CA ARG A 333 -8.26 1.48 5.35
C ARG A 333 -7.06 0.72 4.76
N ARG A 334 -6.42 -0.15 5.53
CA ARG A 334 -5.40 -1.07 5.00
C ARG A 334 -5.95 -2.12 4.03
N HIS A 335 -7.26 -2.40 4.07
CA HIS A 335 -7.93 -3.41 3.23
C HIS A 335 -8.93 -2.80 2.24
N MET A 336 -9.03 -1.48 2.15
CA MET A 336 -10.07 -0.81 1.36
C MET A 336 -10.06 -1.19 -0.11
N VAL A 337 -8.88 -1.28 -0.70
CA VAL A 337 -8.73 -1.71 -2.10
C VAL A 337 -9.35 -3.09 -2.32
N PHE A 338 -9.03 -4.05 -1.44
CA PHE A 338 -9.63 -5.38 -1.48
C PHE A 338 -11.15 -5.34 -1.28
N ILE A 339 -11.63 -4.60 -0.28
CA ILE A 339 -13.07 -4.49 0.04
C ILE A 339 -13.84 -3.93 -1.16
N GLY A 340 -13.35 -2.83 -1.75
CA GLY A 340 -13.95 -2.25 -2.96
C GLY A 340 -13.93 -3.20 -4.15
N GLY A 341 -12.82 -3.94 -4.32
CA GLY A 341 -12.71 -5.01 -5.32
C GLY A 341 -13.71 -6.14 -5.08
N ALA A 342 -13.91 -6.56 -3.83
CA ALA A 342 -14.86 -7.60 -3.47
C ALA A 342 -16.32 -7.18 -3.75
N VAL A 343 -16.66 -5.92 -3.48
CA VAL A 343 -17.97 -5.34 -3.82
C VAL A 343 -18.16 -5.30 -5.32
N LEU A 344 -17.19 -4.76 -6.07
CA LEU A 344 -17.27 -4.66 -7.53
C LEU A 344 -17.36 -6.03 -8.19
N ALA A 345 -16.50 -6.98 -7.81
CA ALA A 345 -16.51 -8.33 -8.35
C ALA A 345 -17.84 -9.07 -8.07
N ASN A 346 -18.45 -8.82 -6.92
CA ASN A 346 -19.76 -9.38 -6.58
C ASN A 346 -20.88 -8.81 -7.47
N ILE A 347 -20.89 -7.49 -7.71
CA ILE A 347 -21.85 -6.83 -8.61
C ILE A 347 -21.71 -7.34 -10.05
N MET A 348 -20.47 -7.65 -10.48
CA MET A 348 -20.17 -8.11 -11.82
C MET A 348 -20.21 -9.63 -11.99
N ALA A 349 -20.42 -10.41 -10.92
CA ALA A 349 -20.30 -11.86 -10.93
C ALA A 349 -21.06 -12.54 -12.09
N ASN A 350 -22.29 -12.08 -12.36
CA ASN A 350 -23.18 -12.60 -13.39
C ASN A 350 -23.14 -11.81 -14.72
N LYS A 351 -22.22 -10.86 -14.86
CA LYS A 351 -22.10 -10.03 -16.07
C LYS A 351 -20.89 -10.49 -16.88
N ASP A 352 -21.02 -11.58 -17.63
CA ASP A 352 -19.89 -12.19 -18.36
C ASP A 352 -19.20 -11.24 -19.32
N HIS A 353 -19.95 -10.31 -19.93
CA HIS A 353 -19.42 -9.32 -20.86
C HIS A 353 -18.45 -8.30 -20.23
N MET A 354 -18.44 -8.18 -18.91
CA MET A 354 -17.51 -7.30 -18.19
C MET A 354 -16.12 -7.93 -17.96
N TRP A 355 -16.04 -9.25 -18.08
CA TRP A 355 -14.80 -10.00 -17.87
C TRP A 355 -14.09 -10.24 -19.19
N ILE A 356 -12.78 -10.13 -19.16
CA ILE A 356 -11.94 -10.50 -20.30
C ILE A 356 -11.73 -12.01 -20.25
N SER A 357 -12.20 -12.73 -21.28
CA SER A 357 -11.99 -14.16 -21.40
C SER A 357 -10.60 -14.48 -21.98
N LYS A 358 -10.12 -15.71 -21.72
CA LYS A 358 -8.86 -16.17 -22.33
C LYS A 358 -8.92 -16.13 -23.85
N GLN A 359 -10.05 -16.51 -24.44
CA GLN A 359 -10.25 -16.47 -25.88
C GLN A 359 -10.18 -15.04 -26.44
N GLU A 360 -10.86 -14.07 -25.81
CA GLU A 360 -10.79 -12.65 -26.23
C GLU A 360 -9.36 -12.11 -26.16
N TRP A 361 -8.59 -12.53 -25.13
CA TRP A 361 -7.20 -12.14 -25.00
C TRP A 361 -6.32 -12.75 -26.10
N GLU A 362 -6.50 -14.03 -26.43
CA GLU A 362 -5.76 -14.71 -27.49
C GLU A 362 -6.07 -14.11 -28.90
N GLU A 363 -7.32 -13.67 -29.13
CA GLU A 363 -7.76 -13.08 -30.41
C GLU A 363 -7.36 -11.61 -30.56
N GLN A 364 -7.46 -10.79 -29.52
CA GLN A 364 -7.34 -9.33 -29.60
C GLN A 364 -6.05 -8.79 -28.94
N GLY A 365 -5.40 -9.61 -28.11
CA GLY A 365 -4.22 -9.19 -27.33
C GLY A 365 -4.51 -8.00 -26.40
N PRO A 366 -3.54 -7.09 -26.21
CA PRO A 366 -3.68 -5.94 -25.28
C PRO A 366 -4.85 -4.99 -25.59
N ARG A 367 -5.36 -4.99 -26.82
CA ARG A 367 -6.51 -4.14 -27.23
C ARG A 367 -7.78 -4.46 -26.43
N VAL A 368 -7.93 -5.69 -25.99
CA VAL A 368 -9.10 -6.10 -25.18
C VAL A 368 -9.19 -5.32 -23.86
N LEU A 369 -8.09 -4.73 -23.37
CA LEU A 369 -8.06 -3.90 -22.16
C LEU A 369 -8.86 -2.60 -22.32
N GLU A 370 -9.12 -2.14 -23.56
CA GLU A 370 -9.98 -0.98 -23.85
C GLU A 370 -11.43 -1.22 -23.38
N LYS A 371 -11.85 -2.51 -23.32
CA LYS A 371 -13.16 -2.93 -22.79
C LYS A 371 -13.36 -2.51 -21.32
N LEU A 372 -12.29 -2.31 -20.58
CA LEU A 372 -12.35 -1.95 -19.14
C LEU A 372 -12.55 -0.44 -18.91
N GLY A 373 -12.81 0.32 -19.97
CA GLY A 373 -13.10 1.76 -19.93
C GLY A 373 -11.88 2.66 -20.11
N PRO A 374 -12.10 3.99 -20.28
CA PRO A 374 -11.02 4.97 -20.43
C PRO A 374 -10.19 5.03 -19.16
N ARG A 375 -8.89 5.09 -19.33
CA ARG A 375 -7.90 5.02 -18.24
C ARG A 375 -6.94 6.20 -18.28
#